data_3a572d533bb872255f0d490527df0e20
#
_entry.id   3a572d533bb872255f0d490527df0e20
#
_cell.length_a   1.000
_cell.length_b   1.000
_cell.length_c   1.000
_cell.angle_alpha   90.00
_cell.angle_beta   90.00
_cell.angle_gamma   90.00
#
_symmetry.space_group_name_H-M   'P 1'
#
loop_
_entity.id
_entity.type
_entity.pdbx_description
1 polymer ?
#
loop_
_entity_poly.entity_id
_entity_poly.type
_entity_poly.pdbx_seq_one_letter_code
_entity_poly.pdbx_strand_id
1 'polypeptide(L)'
;MKKLFVVLFAAVMMSFSLVACGGKKESAGTEQTVSIGSPEEVINQIYAKKTVNLRLMTTVMDLSDSDAVKYNLGLDDASKVKEAAVSEPMMGSQAYSLVAVKVNDAKDTKDVANAMLNGINQRKWICVEADNLKVMAKDDTILLFMVDSSFADTVKVDEIEAAFTDICGGSLDVSLSK
;
A
#
# COMPACT_ATOMS: atom_id res chain seq x y z
N MET A 1 4.77 -70.04 -13.29
CA MET A 1 6.08 -70.22 -12.66
C MET A 1 6.41 -68.97 -11.90
N LYS A 2 6.25 -69.03 -10.67
CA LYS A 2 6.84 -68.50 -9.47
C LYS A 2 8.10 -67.64 -9.69
N LYS A 3 8.12 -66.43 -9.14
CA LYS A 3 9.21 -65.96 -8.26
C LYS A 3 8.73 -64.78 -7.46
N LEU A 4 8.63 -65.01 -6.21
CA LEU A 4 8.47 -64.18 -5.04
C LEU A 4 9.74 -63.31 -4.84
N PHE A 5 9.59 -62.00 -4.67
CA PHE A 5 10.63 -61.14 -4.10
C PHE A 5 10.12 -60.42 -2.88
N VAL A 6 10.60 -60.89 -1.75
CA VAL A 6 10.48 -60.26 -0.42
C VAL A 6 11.56 -59.20 -0.35
N VAL A 7 11.16 -57.95 -0.09
CA VAL A 7 12.09 -56.86 0.27
C VAL A 7 11.78 -56.42 1.69
N LEU A 8 12.78 -56.58 2.50
CA LEU A 8 12.88 -56.30 3.94
C LEU A 8 12.72 -54.80 4.23
N PHE A 9 11.79 -54.45 5.11
CA PHE A 9 11.68 -53.10 5.71
C PHE A 9 12.57 -53.06 6.96
N ALA A 10 13.65 -52.31 6.91
CA ALA A 10 14.47 -52.00 8.06
C ALA A 10 13.90 -50.76 8.77
N ALA A 11 13.31 -50.94 9.94
CA ALA A 11 12.85 -49.88 10.84
C ALA A 11 14.06 -49.29 11.57
N VAL A 12 14.35 -48.02 11.31
CA VAL A 12 15.27 -47.22 12.12
C VAL A 12 14.45 -46.43 13.13
N MET A 13 14.42 -46.90 14.35
CA MET A 13 13.95 -46.16 15.53
C MET A 13 15.04 -45.17 15.94
N MET A 14 14.81 -43.87 15.72
CA MET A 14 15.60 -42.82 16.35
C MET A 14 14.89 -42.38 17.64
N SER A 15 15.59 -42.60 18.74
CA SER A 15 15.22 -42.26 20.10
C SER A 15 15.14 -40.75 20.29
N PHE A 16 13.96 -40.24 20.70
CA PHE A 16 13.80 -38.87 21.15
C PHE A 16 14.25 -38.76 22.61
N SER A 17 15.35 -38.07 22.83
CA SER A 17 15.77 -37.63 24.16
C SER A 17 15.02 -36.35 24.53
N LEU A 18 14.08 -36.43 25.49
CA LEU A 18 13.48 -35.31 26.18
C LEU A 18 14.50 -34.63 27.09
N VAL A 19 14.98 -33.47 26.72
CA VAL A 19 15.62 -32.54 27.65
C VAL A 19 14.60 -31.47 28.02
N ALA A 20 14.00 -31.60 29.20
CA ALA A 20 13.22 -30.55 29.81
C ALA A 20 14.20 -29.58 30.48
N CYS A 21 14.29 -28.34 29.97
CA CYS A 21 14.86 -27.24 30.71
C CYS A 21 13.99 -26.00 30.47
N GLY A 22 13.36 -25.49 31.54
CA GLY A 22 12.47 -24.35 31.52
C GLY A 22 13.22 -23.07 31.14
N GLY A 23 12.69 -22.38 30.18
CA GLY A 23 13.08 -21.02 29.78
C GLY A 23 11.90 -20.41 29.04
N LYS A 24 11.31 -19.39 29.64
CA LYS A 24 10.33 -18.53 29.00
C LYS A 24 10.95 -17.99 27.70
N LYS A 25 10.54 -18.51 26.54
CA LYS A 25 10.78 -17.86 25.26
C LYS A 25 9.59 -16.95 24.99
N GLU A 26 9.82 -15.66 25.15
CA GLU A 26 9.04 -14.65 24.42
C GLU A 26 9.12 -14.98 22.95
N SER A 27 7.96 -15.26 22.37
CA SER A 27 7.80 -15.40 20.92
C SER A 27 7.91 -13.99 20.35
N ALA A 28 9.10 -13.60 19.93
CA ALA A 28 9.27 -12.50 19.03
C ALA A 28 8.59 -12.93 17.71
N GLY A 29 7.39 -12.43 17.50
CA GLY A 29 6.71 -12.52 16.19
C GLY A 29 7.62 -11.83 15.18
N THR A 30 8.18 -12.60 14.27
CA THR A 30 8.81 -12.05 13.08
C THR A 30 7.66 -11.47 12.26
N GLU A 31 7.44 -10.16 12.34
CA GLU A 31 6.61 -9.45 11.37
C GLU A 31 7.24 -9.70 10.01
N GLN A 32 6.57 -10.48 9.20
CA GLN A 32 6.92 -10.63 7.80
C GLN A 32 6.55 -9.31 7.12
N THR A 33 7.55 -8.47 6.85
CA THR A 33 7.38 -7.29 6.01
C THR A 33 6.93 -7.74 4.63
N VAL A 34 5.69 -7.44 4.28
CA VAL A 34 5.15 -7.70 2.94
C VAL A 34 5.78 -6.67 2.01
N SER A 35 6.59 -7.11 1.05
CA SER A 35 7.13 -6.21 0.02
C SER A 35 6.00 -5.83 -0.94
N ILE A 36 5.45 -4.64 -0.78
CA ILE A 36 4.25 -4.17 -1.51
C ILE A 36 4.60 -3.74 -2.95
N GLY A 37 5.88 -3.59 -3.29
CA GLY A 37 6.34 -3.15 -4.61
C GLY A 37 6.64 -1.66 -4.68
N SER A 38 6.91 -1.14 -5.89
CA SER A 38 7.07 0.29 -6.15
C SER A 38 5.72 1.02 -6.10
N PRO A 39 5.69 2.36 -5.94
CA PRO A 39 4.46 3.15 -5.97
C PRO A 39 3.60 2.93 -7.22
N GLU A 40 4.23 2.82 -8.39
CA GLU A 40 3.53 2.53 -9.64
C GLU A 40 2.90 1.12 -9.62
N GLU A 41 3.64 0.13 -9.10
CA GLU A 41 3.12 -1.25 -8.96
C GLU A 41 1.97 -1.31 -7.96
N VAL A 42 1.99 -0.55 -6.87
CA VAL A 42 0.88 -0.43 -5.91
C VAL A 42 -0.38 0.06 -6.61
N ILE A 43 -0.28 1.15 -7.38
CA ILE A 43 -1.41 1.69 -8.16
C ILE A 43 -1.95 0.65 -9.15
N ASN A 44 -1.06 -0.03 -9.88
CA ASN A 44 -1.45 -1.07 -10.84
C ASN A 44 -2.14 -2.26 -10.16
N GLN A 45 -1.67 -2.69 -8.98
CA GLN A 45 -2.29 -3.75 -8.19
C GLN A 45 -3.69 -3.34 -7.69
N ILE A 46 -3.88 -2.07 -7.27
CA ILE A 46 -5.20 -1.55 -6.89
C ILE A 46 -6.16 -1.62 -8.07
N TYR A 47 -5.73 -1.17 -9.26
CA TYR A 47 -6.58 -1.21 -10.45
C TYR A 47 -6.85 -2.62 -10.97
N ALA A 48 -5.97 -3.57 -10.70
CA ALA A 48 -6.24 -4.98 -10.98
C ALA A 48 -7.35 -5.57 -10.09
N LYS A 49 -7.49 -5.05 -8.85
CA LYS A 49 -8.54 -5.46 -7.90
C LYS A 49 -9.82 -4.65 -8.07
N LYS A 50 -9.71 -3.37 -8.38
CA LYS A 50 -10.83 -2.44 -8.56
C LYS A 50 -10.70 -1.70 -9.88
N THR A 51 -11.55 -2.06 -10.84
CA THR A 51 -11.65 -1.31 -12.09
C THR A 51 -12.26 0.07 -11.85
N VAL A 52 -11.55 1.11 -12.25
CA VAL A 52 -12.00 2.51 -12.22
C VAL A 52 -12.30 2.94 -13.65
N ASN A 53 -13.55 3.25 -13.94
CA ASN A 53 -13.99 3.58 -15.32
C ASN A 53 -13.75 5.07 -15.65
N LEU A 54 -12.50 5.52 -15.47
CA LEU A 54 -12.00 6.84 -15.84
C LEU A 54 -10.79 6.68 -16.76
N ARG A 55 -10.55 7.67 -17.62
CA ARG A 55 -9.32 7.73 -18.42
C ARG A 55 -8.15 8.22 -17.53
N LEU A 56 -7.51 7.30 -16.86
CA LEU A 56 -6.42 7.59 -15.94
C LEU A 56 -5.07 7.45 -16.62
N MET A 57 -4.12 8.28 -16.19
CA MET A 57 -2.70 8.19 -16.51
C MET A 57 -1.92 8.08 -15.21
N THR A 58 -1.09 7.05 -15.09
CA THR A 58 -0.17 6.89 -13.97
C THR A 58 1.21 7.40 -14.38
N THR A 59 1.80 8.23 -13.53
CA THR A 59 3.11 8.87 -13.76
C THR A 59 3.97 8.71 -12.51
N VAL A 60 5.20 8.24 -12.69
CA VAL A 60 6.23 8.27 -11.64
C VAL A 60 6.67 9.73 -11.46
N MET A 61 6.75 10.19 -10.21
CA MET A 61 7.02 11.58 -9.89
C MET A 61 8.53 11.89 -9.88
N ASP A 62 8.88 13.05 -10.39
CA ASP A 62 10.18 13.66 -10.13
C ASP A 62 10.11 14.38 -8.76
N LEU A 63 10.79 13.83 -7.77
CA LEU A 63 10.81 14.39 -6.41
C LEU A 63 11.70 15.64 -6.27
N SER A 64 12.47 16.00 -7.29
CA SER A 64 13.22 17.26 -7.32
C SER A 64 12.35 18.47 -7.73
N ASP A 65 11.18 18.22 -8.32
CA ASP A 65 10.18 19.24 -8.65
C ASP A 65 9.31 19.53 -7.40
N SER A 66 9.66 20.62 -6.70
CA SER A 66 8.97 21.03 -5.47
C SER A 66 7.50 21.41 -5.70
N ASP A 67 7.16 21.94 -6.87
CA ASP A 67 5.78 22.31 -7.22
C ASP A 67 4.96 21.05 -7.45
N ALA A 68 5.50 20.04 -8.14
CA ALA A 68 4.86 18.73 -8.31
C ALA A 68 4.71 18.00 -6.97
N VAL A 69 5.69 18.06 -6.08
CA VAL A 69 5.64 17.50 -4.72
C VAL A 69 4.51 18.16 -3.93
N LYS A 70 4.47 19.49 -3.90
CA LYS A 70 3.41 20.23 -3.20
C LYS A 70 2.03 19.96 -3.78
N TYR A 71 1.90 19.96 -5.10
CA TYR A 71 0.64 19.75 -5.80
C TYR A 71 0.07 18.35 -5.62
N ASN A 72 0.90 17.31 -5.69
CA ASN A 72 0.44 15.91 -5.68
C ASN A 72 0.53 15.24 -4.31
N LEU A 73 1.50 15.59 -3.47
CA LEU A 73 1.71 14.99 -2.15
C LEU A 73 1.22 15.89 -1.00
N GLY A 74 1.07 17.19 -1.25
CA GLY A 74 0.78 18.17 -0.19
C GLY A 74 1.97 18.46 0.73
N LEU A 75 3.16 18.01 0.38
CA LEU A 75 4.38 18.17 1.16
C LEU A 75 5.13 19.44 0.77
N ASP A 76 5.81 20.07 1.72
CA ASP A 76 6.67 21.21 1.44
C ASP A 76 8.04 20.79 0.89
N ASP A 77 8.47 19.56 1.21
CA ASP A 77 9.68 18.93 0.67
C ASP A 77 9.53 17.40 0.60
N ALA A 78 10.33 16.75 -0.21
CA ALA A 78 10.33 15.30 -0.39
C ALA A 78 11.49 14.59 0.33
N SER A 79 12.15 15.23 1.31
CA SER A 79 13.35 14.68 1.96
C SER A 79 13.16 13.31 2.62
N LYS A 80 11.93 13.01 3.08
CA LYS A 80 11.54 11.71 3.65
C LYS A 80 10.97 10.72 2.64
N VAL A 81 10.73 11.15 1.39
CA VAL A 81 10.15 10.34 0.33
C VAL A 81 11.25 9.71 -0.51
N LYS A 82 11.15 8.41 -0.74
CA LYS A 82 12.06 7.64 -1.58
C LYS A 82 11.61 7.65 -3.04
N GLU A 83 10.33 7.42 -3.26
CA GLU A 83 9.70 7.35 -4.58
C GLU A 83 8.19 7.61 -4.46
N ALA A 84 7.59 8.13 -5.51
CA ALA A 84 6.15 8.37 -5.57
C ALA A 84 5.62 8.19 -6.99
N ALA A 85 4.34 7.82 -7.09
CA ALA A 85 3.59 7.80 -8.33
C ALA A 85 2.19 8.37 -8.12
N VAL A 86 1.67 9.03 -9.14
CA VAL A 86 0.34 9.62 -9.14
C VAL A 86 -0.46 9.08 -10.32
N SER A 87 -1.73 8.77 -10.09
CA SER A 87 -2.69 8.40 -11.13
C SER A 87 -3.86 9.37 -11.09
N GLU A 88 -4.05 10.08 -12.19
CA GLU A 88 -5.08 11.11 -12.35
C GLU A 88 -5.75 11.03 -13.71
N PRO A 89 -6.99 11.57 -13.85
CA PRO A 89 -7.64 11.72 -15.13
C PRO A 89 -6.84 12.63 -16.06
N MET A 90 -6.85 12.31 -17.34
CA MET A 90 -6.28 13.18 -18.39
C MET A 90 -7.08 14.48 -18.58
N MET A 91 -8.21 14.64 -17.89
CA MET A 91 -9.09 15.80 -17.94
C MET A 91 -9.08 16.54 -16.59
N GLY A 92 -8.65 17.79 -16.58
CA GLY A 92 -8.53 18.61 -15.36
C GLY A 92 -9.86 19.03 -14.70
N SER A 93 -11.01 18.57 -15.23
CA SER A 93 -12.34 18.78 -14.65
C SER A 93 -12.91 17.54 -13.94
N GLN A 94 -12.08 16.56 -13.67
CA GLN A 94 -12.44 15.34 -12.93
C GLN A 94 -11.61 15.26 -11.66
N ALA A 95 -12.24 15.51 -10.50
CA ALA A 95 -11.56 15.47 -9.22
C ALA A 95 -11.37 14.00 -8.75
N TYR A 96 -10.27 13.42 -9.17
CA TYR A 96 -9.80 12.09 -8.79
C TYR A 96 -8.27 12.12 -8.72
N SER A 97 -7.69 11.62 -7.64
CA SER A 97 -6.25 11.45 -7.52
C SER A 97 -5.96 10.25 -6.62
N LEU A 98 -5.18 9.30 -7.15
CA LEU A 98 -4.63 8.18 -6.40
C LEU A 98 -3.11 8.31 -6.40
N VAL A 99 -2.53 8.48 -5.22
CA VAL A 99 -1.09 8.71 -5.05
C VAL A 99 -0.52 7.63 -4.16
N ALA A 100 0.50 6.95 -4.63
CA ALA A 100 1.28 6.03 -3.82
C ALA A 100 2.67 6.62 -3.54
N VAL A 101 3.13 6.49 -2.31
CA VAL A 101 4.41 7.02 -1.83
C VAL A 101 5.14 5.93 -1.07
N LYS A 102 6.44 5.84 -1.28
CA LYS A 102 7.35 5.06 -0.45
C LYS A 102 8.27 5.99 0.32
N VAL A 103 8.35 5.81 1.64
CA VAL A 103 9.25 6.63 2.48
C VAL A 103 10.64 6.01 2.58
N ASN A 104 11.64 6.83 2.91
CA ASN A 104 13.01 6.36 3.11
C ASN A 104 13.18 5.45 4.34
N ASP A 105 12.41 5.70 5.38
CA ASP A 105 12.44 4.97 6.64
C ASP A 105 11.00 4.78 7.15
N ALA A 106 10.59 3.55 7.42
CA ALA A 106 9.24 3.21 7.87
C ALA A 106 8.81 3.93 9.16
N LYS A 107 9.75 4.37 10.00
CA LYS A 107 9.44 5.19 11.19
C LYS A 107 8.84 6.55 10.84
N ASP A 108 9.10 7.08 9.64
CA ASP A 108 8.60 8.37 9.17
C ASP A 108 7.20 8.27 8.53
N THR A 109 6.70 7.05 8.26
CA THR A 109 5.45 6.81 7.53
C THR A 109 4.27 7.56 8.12
N LYS A 110 4.08 7.48 9.42
CA LYS A 110 2.95 8.14 10.09
C LYS A 110 3.03 9.67 10.02
N ASP A 111 4.21 10.22 10.16
CA ASP A 111 4.42 11.68 10.10
C ASP A 111 4.21 12.19 8.68
N VAL A 112 4.73 11.48 7.68
CA VAL A 112 4.52 11.81 6.25
C VAL A 112 3.05 11.68 5.88
N ALA A 113 2.36 10.61 6.29
CA ALA A 113 0.93 10.42 6.03
C ALA A 113 0.08 11.57 6.61
N ASN A 114 0.37 12.01 7.85
CA ASN A 114 -0.29 13.15 8.46
C ASN A 114 0.02 14.47 7.74
N ALA A 115 1.27 14.67 7.31
CA ALA A 115 1.66 15.86 6.55
C ALA A 115 0.93 15.90 5.20
N MET A 116 0.83 14.78 4.49
CA MET A 116 0.09 14.65 3.24
C MET A 116 -1.40 14.97 3.44
N LEU A 117 -2.05 14.37 4.46
CA LEU A 117 -3.46 14.64 4.76
C LEU A 117 -3.75 16.12 5.01
N ASN A 118 -2.86 16.80 5.74
CA ASN A 118 -3.05 18.18 6.12
C ASN A 118 -2.68 19.18 5.03
N GLY A 119 -1.68 18.84 4.22
CA GLY A 119 -1.11 19.74 3.23
C GLY A 119 -1.70 19.64 1.82
N ILE A 120 -2.36 18.53 1.49
CA ILE A 120 -2.93 18.35 0.15
C ILE A 120 -4.08 19.30 -0.11
N ASN A 121 -4.12 19.88 -1.30
CA ASN A 121 -5.21 20.74 -1.74
C ASN A 121 -6.31 19.92 -2.44
N GLN A 122 -7.48 19.77 -1.80
CA GLN A 122 -8.63 19.07 -2.37
C GLN A 122 -9.29 19.84 -3.53
N ARG A 123 -8.87 21.09 -3.81
CA ARG A 123 -9.36 21.96 -4.89
C ARG A 123 -8.29 22.20 -5.97
N LYS A 124 -7.36 21.27 -6.16
CA LYS A 124 -6.26 21.44 -7.11
C LYS A 124 -6.69 21.41 -8.59
N TRP A 125 -7.91 21.01 -8.88
CA TRP A 125 -8.45 20.93 -10.25
C TRP A 125 -9.21 22.20 -10.65
N ILE A 126 -9.62 22.28 -11.93
CA ILE A 126 -10.35 23.41 -12.48
C ILE A 126 -11.85 23.24 -12.22
N CYS A 127 -12.43 24.15 -11.43
CA CYS A 127 -13.86 24.24 -11.12
C CYS A 127 -14.49 23.02 -10.41
N VAL A 128 -13.67 22.07 -9.94
CA VAL A 128 -14.11 20.90 -9.18
C VAL A 128 -13.24 20.67 -7.96
N GLU A 129 -13.76 19.95 -6.96
CA GLU A 129 -13.04 19.59 -5.76
C GLU A 129 -13.30 18.13 -5.39
N ALA A 130 -12.38 17.51 -4.68
CA ALA A 130 -12.61 16.23 -4.04
C ALA A 130 -13.17 16.49 -2.63
N ASP A 131 -14.36 16.00 -2.35
CA ASP A 131 -15.00 16.06 -1.04
C ASP A 131 -14.69 14.84 -0.17
N ASN A 132 -14.01 13.84 -0.74
CA ASN A 132 -13.51 12.69 -0.03
C ASN A 132 -11.97 12.66 -0.13
N LEU A 133 -11.32 12.57 1.04
CA LEU A 133 -9.87 12.44 1.17
C LEU A 133 -9.56 11.36 2.19
N LYS A 134 -8.75 10.39 1.79
CA LYS A 134 -8.24 9.35 2.67
C LYS A 134 -6.74 9.13 2.48
N VAL A 135 -6.02 8.96 3.59
CA VAL A 135 -4.60 8.58 3.59
C VAL A 135 -4.44 7.32 4.42
N MET A 136 -3.86 6.32 3.81
CA MET A 136 -3.66 5.00 4.39
C MET A 136 -2.18 4.63 4.32
N ALA A 137 -1.69 3.81 5.25
CA ALA A 137 -0.32 3.33 5.15
C ALA A 137 -0.13 1.94 5.74
N LYS A 138 0.88 1.25 5.20
CA LYS A 138 1.44 0.01 5.72
C LYS A 138 2.94 0.01 5.54
N ASP A 139 3.67 -0.31 6.61
CA ASP A 139 5.14 -0.32 6.63
C ASP A 139 5.71 1.01 6.09
N ASP A 140 6.47 0.99 5.00
CA ASP A 140 7.07 2.15 4.33
C ASP A 140 6.20 2.75 3.21
N THR A 141 5.00 2.24 2.99
CA THR A 141 4.16 2.60 1.85
C THR A 141 2.91 3.35 2.29
N ILE A 142 2.67 4.51 1.68
CA ILE A 142 1.51 5.38 1.92
C ILE A 142 0.68 5.44 0.65
N LEU A 143 -0.64 5.40 0.80
CA LEU A 143 -1.60 5.66 -0.26
C LEU A 143 -2.48 6.85 0.12
N LEU A 144 -2.50 7.89 -0.72
CA LEU A 144 -3.45 9.00 -0.62
C LEU A 144 -4.47 8.84 -1.74
N PHE A 145 -5.74 8.93 -1.38
CA PHE A 145 -6.84 8.88 -2.32
C PHE A 145 -7.78 10.07 -2.12
N MET A 146 -8.06 10.79 -3.20
CA MET A 146 -9.03 11.87 -3.24
C MET A 146 -10.00 11.68 -4.40
N VAL A 147 -11.30 11.89 -4.15
CA VAL A 147 -12.33 11.78 -5.17
C VAL A 147 -13.54 12.66 -4.84
N ASP A 148 -14.16 13.24 -5.89
CA ASP A 148 -15.46 13.87 -5.80
C ASP A 148 -16.55 12.80 -5.66
N SER A 149 -17.52 13.00 -4.77
CA SER A 149 -18.64 12.10 -4.51
C SER A 149 -19.54 11.85 -5.75
N SER A 150 -19.50 12.75 -6.74
CA SER A 150 -20.19 12.52 -8.02
C SER A 150 -19.68 11.30 -8.78
N PHE A 151 -18.49 10.79 -8.44
CA PHE A 151 -17.93 9.54 -8.99
C PHE A 151 -18.30 8.29 -8.17
N ALA A 152 -19.18 8.37 -7.17
CA ALA A 152 -19.55 7.26 -6.28
C ALA A 152 -20.07 6.00 -7.00
N ASP A 153 -20.64 6.16 -8.21
CA ASP A 153 -21.05 5.04 -9.07
C ASP A 153 -19.86 4.40 -9.81
N THR A 154 -18.73 5.09 -9.87
CA THR A 154 -17.51 4.64 -10.56
C THR A 154 -16.50 4.05 -9.58
N VAL A 155 -16.28 4.73 -8.45
CA VAL A 155 -15.32 4.34 -7.41
C VAL A 155 -15.72 4.90 -6.05
N LYS A 156 -15.56 4.08 -5.00
CA LYS A 156 -15.78 4.49 -3.61
C LYS A 156 -14.47 4.42 -2.82
N VAL A 157 -14.35 5.29 -1.83
CA VAL A 157 -13.18 5.31 -0.93
C VAL A 157 -12.96 3.95 -0.29
N ASP A 158 -14.04 3.33 0.22
CA ASP A 158 -13.95 2.02 0.89
C ASP A 158 -13.48 0.89 -0.02
N GLU A 159 -13.75 0.98 -1.33
CA GLU A 159 -13.29 -0.01 -2.31
C GLU A 159 -11.78 0.10 -2.56
N ILE A 160 -11.25 1.32 -2.61
CA ILE A 160 -9.80 1.58 -2.72
C ILE A 160 -9.09 1.18 -1.42
N GLU A 161 -9.67 1.51 -0.26
CA GLU A 161 -9.14 1.08 1.05
C GLU A 161 -9.09 -0.43 1.16
N ALA A 162 -10.16 -1.13 0.79
CA ALA A 162 -10.21 -2.60 0.81
C ALA A 162 -9.16 -3.21 -0.14
N ALA A 163 -9.01 -2.66 -1.35
CA ALA A 163 -8.01 -3.12 -2.31
C ALA A 163 -6.58 -2.92 -1.79
N PHE A 164 -6.29 -1.77 -1.18
CA PHE A 164 -4.98 -1.50 -0.59
C PHE A 164 -4.72 -2.37 0.65
N THR A 165 -5.71 -2.52 1.54
CA THR A 165 -5.62 -3.39 2.71
C THR A 165 -5.28 -4.83 2.32
N ASP A 166 -5.91 -5.34 1.25
CA ASP A 166 -5.65 -6.69 0.75
C ASP A 166 -4.23 -6.83 0.19
N ILE A 167 -3.73 -5.83 -0.56
CA ILE A 167 -2.34 -5.77 -1.03
C ILE A 167 -1.35 -5.78 0.15
N CYS A 168 -1.72 -5.12 1.26
CA CYS A 168 -0.92 -5.01 2.48
C CYS A 168 -1.00 -6.26 3.39
N GLY A 169 -1.63 -7.35 2.96
CA GLY A 169 -1.76 -8.57 3.78
C GLY A 169 -2.86 -8.52 4.84
N GLY A 170 -3.86 -7.65 4.68
CA GLY A 170 -5.10 -7.64 5.47
C GLY A 170 -5.13 -6.63 6.63
N SER A 171 -4.10 -5.81 6.83
CA SER A 171 -4.10 -4.76 7.87
C SER A 171 -3.35 -3.51 7.44
N LEU A 172 -3.78 -2.37 7.97
CA LEU A 172 -3.12 -1.07 7.79
C LEU A 172 -2.57 -0.57 9.13
N ASP A 173 -1.46 0.17 9.08
CA ASP A 173 -0.87 0.82 10.26
C ASP A 173 -1.45 2.23 10.48
N VAL A 174 -1.92 2.83 9.38
CA VAL A 174 -2.53 4.17 9.35
C VAL A 174 -3.76 4.15 8.47
N SER A 175 -4.86 4.76 8.93
CA SER A 175 -6.05 5.07 8.14
C SER A 175 -6.62 6.40 8.66
N LEU A 176 -6.50 7.45 7.85
CA LEU A 176 -6.88 8.83 8.17
C LEU A 176 -7.84 9.35 7.10
N SER A 177 -8.80 10.19 7.49
CA SER A 177 -9.74 10.85 6.57
C SER A 177 -9.99 12.30 6.97
N LYS A 178 -10.44 13.10 6.00
CA LYS A 178 -10.78 14.50 6.18
C LYS A 178 -12.02 14.84 5.36
#